data_ef5d50e8353fc6a66e1040da4762ae51
#
_entry.id   ef5d50e8353fc6a66e1040da4762ae51
#
_cell.length_a   1.000
_cell.length_b   1.000
_cell.length_c   1.000
_cell.angle_alpha   90.00
_cell.angle_beta   90.00
_cell.angle_gamma   90.00
#
_symmetry.space_group_name_H-M   'P 1'
#
loop_
_entity.id
_entity.type
_entity.pdbx_description
1 polymer ?
#
loop_
_entity_poly.entity_id
_entity_poly.type
_entity_poly.pdbx_seq_one_letter_code
_entity_poly.pdbx_strand_id
1 'polypeptide(L)'
;MFLNPMRQFKHAKYLAWIAVLSATSVFAQTANFGKISLAPGFEPGTAIATGSTGGYFSLPSIANRDRHNNFCLGYSGNQTPDHILTLERDFPKLRLQVDSRGTPTTLVVRGPSGTVRCGNTSLEDTDWKAGNYSVWVGAKNEGVQSDYTLSVRE
;
A
#
# COMPACT_ATOMS: atom_id res chain seq x y z
N MET A 1 48.58 -8.19 70.75
CA MET A 1 47.15 -7.97 70.93
C MET A 1 46.73 -6.78 70.12
N PHE A 2 46.47 -6.98 68.79
CA PHE A 2 46.00 -5.93 67.91
C PHE A 2 44.95 -6.55 66.98
N LEU A 3 43.71 -6.16 67.19
CA LEU A 3 42.57 -6.54 66.42
C LEU A 3 42.55 -5.72 65.12
N ASN A 4 42.56 -6.38 63.99
CA ASN A 4 42.44 -5.79 62.66
C ASN A 4 40.94 -5.82 62.24
N PRO A 5 40.29 -4.71 61.88
CA PRO A 5 38.93 -4.77 61.43
C PRO A 5 38.87 -5.13 59.92
N MET A 6 38.13 -6.19 59.65
CA MET A 6 37.80 -6.62 58.30
C MET A 6 37.02 -5.53 57.53
N ARG A 7 37.60 -5.08 56.44
CA ARG A 7 36.88 -4.25 55.44
C ARG A 7 35.92 -5.13 54.63
N GLN A 8 34.69 -4.90 54.84
CA GLN A 8 33.63 -5.46 54.01
C GLN A 8 33.62 -4.78 52.65
N PHE A 9 33.98 -5.49 51.58
CA PHE A 9 33.74 -5.07 50.19
C PHE A 9 32.29 -5.31 49.82
N LYS A 10 31.50 -4.24 49.69
CA LYS A 10 30.18 -4.27 49.12
C LYS A 10 30.31 -4.43 47.61
N HIS A 11 30.00 -5.60 47.10
CA HIS A 11 29.87 -5.83 45.65
C HIS A 11 28.60 -5.16 45.16
N ALA A 12 28.73 -4.02 44.50
CA ALA A 12 27.65 -3.39 43.72
C ALA A 12 27.49 -4.20 42.46
N LYS A 13 26.38 -4.92 42.36
CA LYS A 13 25.95 -5.62 41.14
C LYS A 13 25.34 -4.58 40.19
N TYR A 14 26.10 -4.13 39.20
CA TYR A 14 25.57 -3.36 38.10
C TYR A 14 24.85 -4.32 37.15
N LEU A 15 23.50 -4.31 37.19
CA LEU A 15 22.65 -4.94 36.19
C LEU A 15 22.67 -4.04 34.94
N ALA A 16 23.51 -4.40 33.97
CA ALA A 16 23.49 -3.77 32.66
C ALA A 16 22.22 -4.23 31.92
N TRP A 17 21.27 -3.33 31.75
CA TRP A 17 20.12 -3.52 30.89
C TRP A 17 20.59 -3.40 29.44
N ILE A 18 20.72 -4.53 28.75
CA ILE A 18 20.95 -4.55 27.30
C ILE A 18 19.59 -4.32 26.63
N ALA A 19 19.36 -3.10 26.18
CA ALA A 19 18.23 -2.80 25.30
C ALA A 19 18.52 -3.40 23.93
N VAL A 20 17.90 -4.53 23.61
CA VAL A 20 17.90 -5.11 22.26
C VAL A 20 17.00 -4.24 21.40
N LEU A 21 17.59 -3.35 20.61
CA LEU A 21 16.87 -2.66 19.53
C LEU A 21 16.61 -3.69 18.42
N SER A 22 15.39 -4.21 18.39
CA SER A 22 14.90 -5.00 17.27
C SER A 22 14.70 -4.06 16.08
N ALA A 23 15.67 -4.00 15.18
CA ALA A 23 15.50 -3.35 13.88
C ALA A 23 14.50 -4.19 13.07
N THR A 24 13.23 -3.78 13.06
CA THR A 24 12.25 -4.30 12.12
C THR A 24 12.63 -3.81 10.74
N SER A 25 13.01 -4.72 9.86
CA SER A 25 13.24 -4.43 8.45
C SER A 25 11.93 -4.00 7.83
N VAL A 26 11.75 -2.70 7.64
CA VAL A 26 10.63 -2.17 6.83
C VAL A 26 10.97 -2.50 5.39
N PHE A 27 10.41 -3.58 4.85
CA PHE A 27 10.47 -3.82 3.42
C PHE A 27 9.71 -2.71 2.72
N ALA A 28 10.43 -1.84 2.01
CA ALA A 28 9.80 -0.84 1.17
C ALA A 28 9.00 -1.55 0.07
N GLN A 29 7.68 -1.34 0.05
CA GLN A 29 6.84 -1.85 -1.02
C GLN A 29 7.29 -1.25 -2.34
N THR A 30 7.54 -2.11 -3.33
CA THR A 30 7.89 -1.70 -4.69
C THR A 30 6.63 -1.47 -5.51
N ALA A 31 6.70 -0.53 -6.44
CA ALA A 31 5.67 -0.25 -7.42
C ALA A 31 6.30 -0.06 -8.79
N ASN A 32 5.58 -0.42 -9.86
CA ASN A 32 6.07 -0.27 -11.23
C ASN A 32 6.27 1.20 -11.63
N PHE A 33 5.34 2.09 -11.23
CA PHE A 33 5.31 3.48 -11.70
C PHE A 33 5.44 4.52 -10.61
N GLY A 34 5.03 4.25 -9.37
CA GLY A 34 5.22 5.24 -8.32
C GLY A 34 4.36 5.09 -7.08
N LYS A 35 4.50 6.09 -6.22
CA LYS A 35 3.83 6.13 -4.91
C LYS A 35 3.10 7.46 -4.74
N ILE A 36 1.93 7.40 -4.10
CA ILE A 36 1.11 8.57 -3.71
C ILE A 36 0.92 8.49 -2.20
N SER A 37 1.16 9.59 -1.48
CA SER A 37 0.85 9.69 -0.04
C SER A 37 -0.17 10.80 0.18
N LEU A 38 -1.26 10.50 0.90
CA LEU A 38 -2.39 11.39 1.09
C LEU A 38 -2.77 11.51 2.56
N ALA A 39 -3.03 12.75 2.97
CA ALA A 39 -3.69 13.10 4.22
C ALA A 39 -5.06 13.75 3.92
N PRO A 40 -6.07 13.65 4.81
CA PRO A 40 -7.37 14.29 4.61
C PRO A 40 -7.24 15.76 4.29
N GLY A 41 -8.01 16.23 3.30
CA GLY A 41 -7.94 17.61 2.80
C GLY A 41 -6.81 17.85 1.80
N PHE A 42 -6.27 16.78 1.18
CA PHE A 42 -5.22 16.92 0.18
C PHE A 42 -5.67 17.71 -1.06
N GLU A 43 -4.74 18.44 -1.67
CA GLU A 43 -4.99 19.13 -2.92
C GLU A 43 -5.14 18.10 -4.07
N PRO A 44 -6.24 18.13 -4.87
CA PRO A 44 -6.50 17.14 -5.92
C PRO A 44 -5.34 16.96 -6.91
N GLY A 45 -4.59 18.02 -7.20
CA GLY A 45 -3.43 17.96 -8.08
C GLY A 45 -2.24 17.18 -7.54
N THR A 46 -2.18 16.92 -6.24
CA THR A 46 -1.10 16.12 -5.61
C THR A 46 -1.40 14.62 -5.60
N ALA A 47 -2.64 14.24 -5.87
CA ALA A 47 -3.14 12.88 -5.86
C ALA A 47 -3.23 12.30 -7.28
N ILE A 48 -2.19 12.49 -8.08
CA ILE A 48 -2.11 12.07 -9.47
C ILE A 48 -0.85 11.23 -9.68
N ALA A 49 -1.01 10.12 -10.40
CA ALA A 49 0.10 9.30 -10.88
C ALA A 49 -0.15 8.87 -12.32
N THR A 50 0.92 8.61 -13.04
CA THR A 50 0.86 8.13 -14.43
C THR A 50 1.45 6.74 -14.53
N GLY A 51 1.02 5.99 -15.52
CA GLY A 51 1.52 4.66 -15.82
C GLY A 51 1.05 4.19 -17.19
N SER A 52 1.28 2.94 -17.48
CA SER A 52 0.77 2.28 -18.69
C SER A 52 0.24 0.90 -18.37
N THR A 53 -0.86 0.53 -19.04
CA THR A 53 -1.37 -0.84 -19.03
C THR A 53 -0.60 -1.70 -20.02
N GLY A 54 -0.80 -2.99 -19.97
CA GLY A 54 -0.23 -3.95 -20.91
C GLY A 54 0.24 -5.20 -20.18
N GLY A 55 0.20 -6.31 -20.88
CA GLY A 55 0.65 -7.59 -20.36
C GLY A 55 -0.45 -8.63 -20.22
N TYR A 56 -0.06 -9.77 -19.66
CA TYR A 56 -0.87 -11.01 -19.63
C TYR A 56 -1.09 -11.51 -18.21
N PHE A 57 -0.64 -10.77 -17.20
CA PHE A 57 -0.86 -11.15 -15.81
C PHE A 57 -2.31 -10.91 -15.41
N SER A 58 -3.03 -11.99 -15.14
CA SER A 58 -4.44 -11.94 -14.78
C SER A 58 -4.64 -11.38 -13.36
N LEU A 59 -5.35 -10.26 -13.24
CA LEU A 59 -5.63 -9.60 -11.95
C LEU A 59 -6.53 -10.43 -11.01
N PRO A 60 -7.44 -11.32 -11.46
CA PRO A 60 -8.09 -12.31 -10.60
C PRO A 60 -7.11 -13.18 -9.78
N SER A 61 -5.84 -13.32 -10.21
CA SER A 61 -4.80 -13.99 -9.42
C SER A 61 -4.40 -13.23 -8.16
N ILE A 62 -4.63 -11.91 -8.11
CA ILE A 62 -4.46 -11.08 -6.91
C ILE A 62 -5.64 -11.29 -5.96
N ALA A 63 -6.86 -11.20 -6.49
CA ALA A 63 -8.09 -11.49 -5.78
C ALA A 63 -9.22 -11.73 -6.79
N ASN A 64 -10.04 -12.74 -6.56
CA ASN A 64 -11.20 -13.05 -7.44
C ASN A 64 -12.36 -12.09 -7.22
N ARG A 65 -12.55 -11.66 -5.97
CA ARG A 65 -13.67 -10.80 -5.56
C ARG A 65 -13.21 -9.78 -4.55
N ASP A 66 -13.88 -8.65 -4.54
CA ASP A 66 -13.68 -7.59 -3.57
C ASP A 66 -14.56 -7.77 -2.31
N ARG A 67 -14.46 -6.81 -1.39
CA ARG A 67 -15.23 -6.79 -0.14
C ARG A 67 -16.76 -6.71 -0.34
N HIS A 68 -17.21 -6.30 -1.51
CA HIS A 68 -18.62 -6.22 -1.89
C HIS A 68 -19.05 -7.39 -2.78
N ASN A 69 -18.22 -8.41 -2.92
CA ASN A 69 -18.44 -9.59 -3.75
C ASN A 69 -18.48 -9.32 -5.28
N ASN A 70 -17.95 -8.18 -5.72
CA ASN A 70 -17.75 -7.90 -7.15
C ASN A 70 -16.55 -8.64 -7.68
N PHE A 71 -16.58 -9.08 -8.94
CA PHE A 71 -15.43 -9.70 -9.59
C PHE A 71 -14.31 -8.68 -9.82
N CYS A 72 -13.09 -9.11 -9.53
CA CYS A 72 -11.87 -8.38 -9.88
C CYS A 72 -11.40 -8.89 -11.23
N LEU A 73 -11.36 -8.04 -12.23
CA LEU A 73 -11.09 -8.41 -13.62
C LEU A 73 -9.90 -7.62 -14.17
N GLY A 74 -9.39 -8.07 -15.31
CA GLY A 74 -8.37 -7.37 -16.09
C GLY A 74 -7.00 -8.02 -16.07
N TYR A 75 -6.09 -7.38 -16.78
CA TYR A 75 -4.73 -7.86 -17.02
C TYR A 75 -3.72 -6.74 -16.81
N SER A 76 -2.62 -7.04 -16.16
CA SER A 76 -1.51 -6.13 -15.85
C SER A 76 -0.20 -6.70 -16.42
N GLY A 77 0.86 -5.91 -16.36
CA GLY A 77 2.18 -6.32 -16.84
C GLY A 77 2.81 -7.44 -16.02
N ASN A 78 2.60 -7.43 -14.71
CA ASN A 78 3.15 -8.41 -13.79
C ASN A 78 2.41 -8.37 -12.43
N GLN A 79 2.89 -9.17 -11.49
CA GLN A 79 2.33 -9.25 -10.14
C GLN A 79 2.63 -8.02 -9.26
N THR A 80 3.67 -7.26 -9.57
CA THR A 80 4.03 -6.05 -8.82
C THR A 80 2.93 -4.99 -9.01
N PRO A 81 2.46 -4.31 -7.96
CA PRO A 81 1.48 -3.25 -8.12
C PRO A 81 2.04 -2.09 -8.95
N ASP A 82 1.17 -1.43 -9.67
CA ASP A 82 1.54 -0.27 -10.48
C ASP A 82 1.82 0.94 -9.62
N HIS A 83 1.05 1.12 -8.55
CA HIS A 83 1.23 2.19 -7.58
C HIS A 83 1.09 1.70 -6.14
N ILE A 84 1.75 2.41 -5.23
CA ILE A 84 1.46 2.32 -3.80
C ILE A 84 0.78 3.61 -3.39
N LEU A 85 -0.44 3.48 -2.85
CA LEU A 85 -1.19 4.57 -2.24
C LEU A 85 -1.06 4.46 -0.72
N THR A 86 -0.40 5.44 -0.09
CA THR A 86 -0.29 5.52 1.36
C THR A 86 -1.32 6.51 1.88
N LEU A 87 -2.21 6.05 2.75
CA LEU A 87 -3.14 6.90 3.47
C LEU A 87 -2.60 7.15 4.87
N GLU A 88 -2.29 8.40 5.19
CA GLU A 88 -1.71 8.79 6.48
C GLU A 88 -2.72 8.72 7.61
N ARG A 89 -4.01 8.82 7.29
CA ARG A 89 -5.16 8.71 8.19
C ARG A 89 -6.32 8.01 7.50
N ASP A 90 -7.35 7.67 8.28
CA ASP A 90 -8.60 7.13 7.73
C ASP A 90 -9.31 8.16 6.85
N PHE A 91 -9.93 7.67 5.77
CA PHE A 91 -10.81 8.46 4.91
C PHE A 91 -12.20 7.83 4.91
N PRO A 92 -13.26 8.63 5.12
CA PRO A 92 -14.64 8.13 5.06
C PRO A 92 -14.99 7.58 3.68
N LYS A 93 -14.47 8.24 2.64
CA LYS A 93 -14.75 7.93 1.24
C LYS A 93 -13.58 8.35 0.37
N LEU A 94 -13.25 7.55 -0.63
CA LEU A 94 -12.32 7.93 -1.70
C LEU A 94 -12.84 7.41 -3.04
N ARG A 95 -12.52 8.15 -4.09
CA ARG A 95 -12.73 7.78 -5.48
C ARG A 95 -11.39 7.75 -6.21
N LEU A 96 -11.05 6.61 -6.79
CA LEU A 96 -9.95 6.44 -7.71
C LEU A 96 -10.51 6.47 -9.13
N GLN A 97 -9.86 7.20 -10.04
CA GLN A 97 -10.28 7.29 -11.43
C GLN A 97 -9.09 7.18 -12.35
N VAL A 98 -9.24 6.38 -13.39
CA VAL A 98 -8.25 6.18 -14.46
C VAL A 98 -8.73 6.89 -15.71
N ASP A 99 -7.90 7.78 -16.24
CA ASP A 99 -8.06 8.35 -17.58
C ASP A 99 -7.06 7.69 -18.51
N SER A 100 -7.54 6.88 -19.44
CA SER A 100 -6.77 6.13 -20.44
C SER A 100 -7.16 6.51 -21.88
N ARG A 101 -7.72 7.70 -22.05
CA ARG A 101 -8.17 8.22 -23.36
C ARG A 101 -9.10 7.25 -24.11
N GLY A 102 -10.00 6.61 -23.37
CA GLY A 102 -11.05 5.72 -23.90
C GLY A 102 -10.70 4.24 -23.96
N THR A 103 -9.47 3.83 -23.63
CA THR A 103 -9.16 2.40 -23.47
C THR A 103 -9.84 1.86 -22.21
N PRO A 104 -10.61 0.77 -22.29
CA PRO A 104 -11.25 0.17 -21.12
C PRO A 104 -10.22 -0.37 -20.14
N THR A 105 -10.23 0.16 -18.90
CA THR A 105 -9.33 -0.21 -17.81
C THR A 105 -10.05 -0.91 -16.68
N THR A 106 -9.30 -1.50 -15.79
CA THR A 106 -9.75 -2.11 -14.53
C THR A 106 -8.86 -1.67 -13.38
N LEU A 107 -9.41 -1.69 -12.18
CA LEU A 107 -8.72 -1.36 -10.94
C LEU A 107 -8.84 -2.52 -9.95
N VAL A 108 -7.71 -2.92 -9.37
CA VAL A 108 -7.66 -3.78 -8.19
C VAL A 108 -6.84 -3.08 -7.12
N VAL A 109 -7.41 -2.93 -5.93
CA VAL A 109 -6.77 -2.27 -4.80
C VAL A 109 -6.79 -3.20 -3.60
N ARG A 110 -5.60 -3.53 -3.07
CA ARG A 110 -5.45 -4.31 -1.84
C ARG A 110 -4.88 -3.42 -0.75
N GLY A 111 -5.62 -3.28 0.33
CA GLY A 111 -5.27 -2.45 1.47
C GLY A 111 -4.75 -3.21 2.67
N PRO A 112 -4.59 -2.50 3.80
CA PRO A 112 -4.28 -3.09 5.09
C PRO A 112 -5.25 -4.23 5.44
N SER A 113 -4.76 -5.24 6.16
CA SER A 113 -5.56 -6.43 6.55
C SER A 113 -6.11 -7.24 5.37
N GLY A 114 -5.58 -7.04 4.15
CA GLY A 114 -5.97 -7.78 2.97
C GLY A 114 -7.32 -7.37 2.36
N THR A 115 -7.92 -6.25 2.79
CA THR A 115 -9.16 -5.73 2.21
C THR A 115 -8.97 -5.42 0.73
N VAL A 116 -9.83 -5.95 -0.12
CA VAL A 116 -9.78 -5.77 -1.58
C VAL A 116 -10.94 -4.94 -2.07
N ARG A 117 -10.67 -4.06 -3.03
CA ARG A 117 -11.65 -3.25 -3.77
C ARG A 117 -11.36 -3.37 -5.25
N CYS A 118 -12.40 -3.56 -6.05
CA CYS A 118 -12.27 -3.70 -7.50
C CYS A 118 -13.22 -2.76 -8.22
N GLY A 119 -12.77 -2.26 -9.35
CA GLY A 119 -13.54 -1.38 -10.22
C GLY A 119 -13.06 -1.48 -11.67
N ASN A 120 -13.72 -0.72 -12.52
CA ASN A 120 -13.30 -0.54 -13.91
C ASN A 120 -12.50 0.76 -14.04
N THR A 121 -12.88 1.64 -14.94
CA THR A 121 -12.26 2.96 -15.11
C THR A 121 -12.32 3.84 -13.86
N SER A 122 -13.26 3.57 -12.95
CA SER A 122 -13.35 4.22 -11.64
C SER A 122 -13.70 3.22 -10.54
N LEU A 123 -13.30 3.56 -9.33
CA LEU A 123 -13.59 2.84 -8.10
C LEU A 123 -13.92 3.86 -7.02
N GLU A 124 -15.13 3.82 -6.49
CA GLU A 124 -15.56 4.64 -5.35
C GLU A 124 -15.98 3.71 -4.23
N ASP A 125 -15.48 3.96 -3.03
CA ASP A 125 -15.83 3.17 -1.85
C ASP A 125 -15.63 3.98 -0.57
N THR A 126 -16.12 3.43 0.53
CA THR A 126 -16.06 4.01 1.88
C THR A 126 -15.11 3.25 2.78
N ASP A 127 -14.91 3.77 3.99
CA ASP A 127 -14.17 3.09 5.08
C ASP A 127 -12.73 2.71 4.68
N TRP A 128 -11.99 3.69 4.23
CA TRP A 128 -10.57 3.53 3.92
C TRP A 128 -9.73 3.77 5.17
N LYS A 129 -9.04 2.74 5.63
CA LYS A 129 -8.17 2.82 6.81
C LYS A 129 -6.80 3.38 6.46
N ALA A 130 -6.16 4.04 7.41
CA ALA A 130 -4.77 4.44 7.30
C ALA A 130 -3.87 3.22 6.97
N GLY A 131 -2.87 3.43 6.13
CA GLY A 131 -1.92 2.38 5.73
C GLY A 131 -1.62 2.37 4.25
N ASN A 132 -0.93 1.33 3.81
CA ASN A 132 -0.48 1.18 2.44
C ASN A 132 -1.44 0.32 1.63
N TYR A 133 -1.75 0.80 0.44
CA TYR A 133 -2.58 0.13 -0.54
C TYR A 133 -1.78 -0.16 -1.79
N SER A 134 -1.80 -1.40 -2.24
CA SER A 134 -1.28 -1.80 -3.54
C SER A 134 -2.36 -1.60 -4.60
N VAL A 135 -2.03 -0.87 -5.65
CA VAL A 135 -2.96 -0.51 -6.73
C VAL A 135 -2.46 -1.09 -8.05
N TRP A 136 -3.27 -1.91 -8.69
CA TRP A 136 -3.06 -2.40 -10.03
C TRP A 136 -4.06 -1.73 -10.98
N VAL A 137 -3.54 -1.16 -12.06
CA VAL A 137 -4.34 -0.62 -13.16
C VAL A 137 -4.19 -1.55 -14.35
N GLY A 138 -5.23 -2.29 -14.63
CA GLY A 138 -5.24 -3.26 -15.72
C GLY A 138 -5.96 -2.77 -16.97
N ALA A 139 -5.71 -3.44 -18.08
CA ALA A 139 -6.57 -3.38 -19.25
C ALA A 139 -7.67 -4.44 -19.11
N LYS A 140 -8.84 -4.16 -19.68
CA LYS A 140 -9.96 -5.12 -19.71
C LYS A 140 -9.58 -6.39 -20.49
N ASN A 141 -8.84 -6.24 -21.58
CA ASN A 141 -8.36 -7.34 -22.41
C ASN A 141 -6.84 -7.51 -22.27
N GLU A 142 -6.38 -8.75 -22.35
CA GLU A 142 -4.95 -9.06 -22.26
C GLU A 142 -4.14 -8.41 -23.38
N GLY A 143 -2.90 -8.02 -23.06
CA GLY A 143 -1.94 -7.44 -24.00
C GLY A 143 -2.25 -6.01 -24.46
N VAL A 144 -3.38 -5.43 -24.06
CA VAL A 144 -3.75 -4.06 -24.49
C VAL A 144 -2.91 -3.03 -23.75
N GLN A 145 -2.12 -2.26 -24.50
CA GLN A 145 -1.31 -1.16 -23.98
C GLN A 145 -2.03 0.19 -24.11
N SER A 146 -2.00 0.95 -23.05
CA SER A 146 -2.49 2.34 -23.02
C SER A 146 -1.83 3.08 -21.87
N ASP A 147 -1.37 4.28 -22.15
CA ASP A 147 -0.97 5.21 -21.10
C ASP A 147 -2.19 5.70 -20.34
N TYR A 148 -2.03 5.91 -19.04
CA TYR A 148 -3.11 6.40 -18.19
C TYR A 148 -2.64 7.42 -17.16
N THR A 149 -3.59 8.19 -16.67
CA THR A 149 -3.47 9.00 -15.47
C THR A 149 -4.43 8.45 -14.42
N LEU A 150 -3.89 8.09 -13.26
CA LEU A 150 -4.65 7.73 -12.05
C LEU A 150 -4.82 8.97 -11.20
N SER A 151 -6.02 9.30 -10.81
CA SER A 151 -6.34 10.38 -9.86
C SER A 151 -7.13 9.85 -8.68
N VAL A 152 -6.88 10.43 -7.49
CA VAL A 152 -7.62 10.12 -6.25
C VAL A 152 -8.34 11.39 -5.79
N ARG A 153 -9.56 11.24 -5.30
CA ARG A 153 -10.42 12.31 -4.76
C ARG A 153 -11.14 11.83 -3.51
N GLU A 154 -11.39 12.78 -2.59
CA GLU A 154 -12.33 12.63 -1.48
C GLU A 154 -13.78 12.70 -1.92
#